data_7d62464ee53b848eb3b00e6dec662c60
#
_entry.id   7d62464ee53b848eb3b00e6dec662c60
#
_cell.length_a   1.000
_cell.length_b   1.000
_cell.length_c   1.000
_cell.angle_alpha   90.00
_cell.angle_beta   90.00
_cell.angle_gamma   90.00
#
_symmetry.space_group_name_H-M   'P 1'
#
loop_
_entity.id
_entity.type
_entity.pdbx_description
1 polymer ?
#
loop_
_entity_poly.entity_id
_entity_poly.type
_entity_poly.pdbx_seq_one_letter_code
_entity_poly.pdbx_strand_id
1 'polypeptide(L)'
;MAMNVLQATDKRLEIIFKDFDYVLVAFSCGKDSGVLLSLAYRYAKEHDLLHKLAFYYEDYEAGYKYTSEYAERTFRDLKVERKFWLCLPISAACSVSMYEPRWIPWDPDKKDIWVRQMPVGEYVVHQDNCPYPFVKGTKGFDARIQFSEWFSSQYGNTAVLIGLRAQESLTRRAIFTSQHRRFMHKGLVYSKKLRGNLCNFYPLYDWQTEDIWRCNARYGFDYNKIYDLYYQAGLNIDQMRVASPFHQSGQNDLKLYRVIDPNGWGKMVGRVNGCNFGGIYGGTSAMGWKKISKPSHFTWKQYAEFLISTLPEVVKKNFLKHLNRLMKSWEEDGYGRNPQVIQKMQEEGIVIENTRVRCKKCTKPNIYEIVKIKSGFPDETKVHANFRICPSWKSVCITIMKNDWTCTYMGASRTKDQNLKKRNALALAKKI
;
A
#
# COMPACT_ATOMS: atom_id res chain seq x y z
N MET A 1 -3.42 -3.92 37.25
CA MET A 1 -2.36 -3.29 36.44
C MET A 1 -2.84 -3.12 35.01
N ALA A 2 -2.54 -2.00 34.38
CA ALA A 2 -2.82 -1.81 32.96
C ALA A 2 -2.00 -2.81 32.13
N MET A 3 -2.62 -3.40 31.12
CA MET A 3 -2.02 -4.38 30.22
C MET A 3 -1.05 -3.68 29.29
N ASN A 4 0.17 -4.19 29.14
CA ASN A 4 1.11 -3.67 28.13
C ASN A 4 0.74 -4.18 26.71
N VAL A 5 1.33 -3.56 25.67
CA VAL A 5 0.99 -3.86 24.27
C VAL A 5 1.27 -5.32 23.88
N LEU A 6 2.27 -5.97 24.47
CA LEU A 6 2.58 -7.38 24.23
C LEU A 6 1.49 -8.29 24.80
N GLN A 7 1.11 -8.10 26.08
CA GLN A 7 0.02 -8.82 26.71
C GLN A 7 -1.30 -8.63 25.99
N ALA A 8 -1.55 -7.39 25.50
CA ALA A 8 -2.72 -7.10 24.69
C ALA A 8 -2.67 -7.86 23.35
N THR A 9 -1.50 -8.01 22.75
CA THR A 9 -1.33 -8.78 21.52
C THR A 9 -1.55 -10.26 21.74
N ASP A 10 -1.04 -10.85 22.83
CA ASP A 10 -1.29 -12.26 23.17
C ASP A 10 -2.79 -12.53 23.33
N LYS A 11 -3.54 -11.65 24.01
CA LYS A 11 -5.01 -11.76 24.11
C LYS A 11 -5.73 -11.60 22.76
N ARG A 12 -5.21 -10.76 21.86
CA ARG A 12 -5.75 -10.63 20.52
C ARG A 12 -5.54 -11.91 19.71
N LEU A 13 -4.36 -12.50 19.81
CA LEU A 13 -4.05 -13.78 19.17
C LEU A 13 -4.93 -14.91 19.72
N GLU A 14 -5.17 -14.96 21.05
CA GLU A 14 -6.10 -15.91 21.68
C GLU A 14 -7.49 -15.86 21.02
N ILE A 15 -8.07 -14.66 20.90
CA ILE A 15 -9.38 -14.48 20.28
C ILE A 15 -9.34 -14.93 18.80
N ILE A 16 -8.29 -14.57 18.06
CA ILE A 16 -8.17 -14.86 16.65
C ILE A 16 -8.03 -16.38 16.41
N PHE A 17 -7.12 -17.06 17.12
CA PHE A 17 -6.94 -18.51 16.98
C PHE A 17 -8.14 -19.34 17.44
N LYS A 18 -8.93 -18.80 18.38
CA LYS A 18 -10.19 -19.41 18.82
C LYS A 18 -11.31 -19.27 17.79
N ASP A 19 -11.42 -18.10 17.15
CA ASP A 19 -12.57 -17.76 16.32
C ASP A 19 -12.42 -18.21 14.85
N PHE A 20 -11.21 -18.55 14.41
CA PHE A 20 -10.91 -18.87 13.01
C PHE A 20 -10.28 -20.26 12.87
N ASP A 21 -10.55 -20.89 11.71
CA ASP A 21 -9.97 -22.18 11.37
C ASP A 21 -8.50 -22.03 11.03
N TYR A 22 -8.15 -20.92 10.33
CA TYR A 22 -6.78 -20.57 9.94
C TYR A 22 -6.42 -19.14 10.26
N VAL A 23 -5.14 -18.95 10.60
CA VAL A 23 -4.49 -17.66 10.84
C VAL A 23 -3.39 -17.50 9.79
N LEU A 24 -3.63 -16.64 8.81
CA LEU A 24 -2.75 -16.38 7.68
C LEU A 24 -1.99 -15.06 7.88
N VAL A 25 -0.68 -15.11 8.10
CA VAL A 25 0.14 -13.91 8.33
C VAL A 25 0.66 -13.36 7.00
N ALA A 26 0.35 -12.08 6.71
CA ALA A 26 0.93 -11.34 5.59
C ALA A 26 2.35 -10.87 5.98
N PHE A 27 3.35 -11.65 5.63
CA PHE A 27 4.76 -11.39 5.90
C PHE A 27 5.36 -10.56 4.76
N SER A 28 5.88 -9.39 5.04
CA SER A 28 6.49 -8.48 4.05
C SER A 28 8.00 -8.33 4.18
N CYS A 29 8.65 -9.15 4.98
CA CYS A 29 10.06 -9.04 5.36
C CYS A 29 10.44 -7.72 6.05
N GLY A 30 9.47 -6.90 6.43
CA GLY A 30 9.65 -5.70 7.25
C GLY A 30 9.64 -6.03 8.75
N LYS A 31 10.20 -5.11 9.57
CA LYS A 31 10.29 -5.28 11.03
C LYS A 31 8.95 -5.61 11.71
N ASP A 32 7.89 -4.91 11.29
CA ASP A 32 6.57 -5.04 11.90
C ASP A 32 5.92 -6.39 11.56
N SER A 33 5.97 -6.82 10.30
CA SER A 33 5.45 -8.12 9.88
C SER A 33 6.29 -9.29 10.37
N GLY A 34 7.61 -9.08 10.53
CA GLY A 34 8.51 -10.06 11.11
C GLY A 34 8.18 -10.34 12.57
N VAL A 35 8.05 -9.28 13.39
CA VAL A 35 7.64 -9.42 14.80
C VAL A 35 6.24 -10.03 14.91
N LEU A 36 5.29 -9.62 14.06
CA LEU A 36 3.95 -10.20 14.05
C LEU A 36 3.97 -11.71 13.74
N LEU A 37 4.71 -12.13 12.74
CA LEU A 37 4.85 -13.55 12.38
C LEU A 37 5.51 -14.34 13.54
N SER A 38 6.57 -13.80 14.13
CA SER A 38 7.27 -14.42 15.26
C SER A 38 6.39 -14.55 16.48
N LEU A 39 5.57 -13.53 16.81
CA LEU A 39 4.61 -13.59 17.92
C LEU A 39 3.49 -14.60 17.65
N ALA A 40 2.94 -14.62 16.41
CA ALA A 40 1.91 -15.59 16.04
C ALA A 40 2.46 -17.03 16.07
N TYR A 41 3.70 -17.24 15.59
CA TYR A 41 4.37 -18.53 15.65
C TYR A 41 4.64 -18.97 17.09
N ARG A 42 5.16 -18.08 17.94
CA ARG A 42 5.37 -18.33 19.36
C ARG A 42 4.06 -18.75 20.03
N TYR A 43 3.01 -17.94 19.87
CA TYR A 43 1.69 -18.22 20.44
C TYR A 43 1.15 -19.58 19.97
N ALA A 44 1.18 -19.84 18.67
CA ALA A 44 0.69 -21.09 18.10
C ALA A 44 1.49 -22.30 18.61
N LYS A 45 2.81 -22.15 18.78
CA LYS A 45 3.67 -23.21 19.33
C LYS A 45 3.39 -23.49 20.82
N GLU A 46 3.22 -22.45 21.62
CA GLU A 46 2.93 -22.56 23.07
C GLU A 46 1.55 -23.19 23.35
N HIS A 47 0.63 -23.15 22.38
CA HIS A 47 -0.75 -23.63 22.52
C HIS A 47 -1.11 -24.82 21.60
N ASP A 48 -0.13 -25.47 20.97
CA ASP A 48 -0.33 -26.60 20.03
C ASP A 48 -1.23 -26.26 18.82
N LEU A 49 -1.19 -24.99 18.36
CA LEU A 49 -2.01 -24.45 17.28
C LEU A 49 -1.23 -24.21 15.97
N LEU A 50 -0.02 -24.77 15.82
CA LEU A 50 0.79 -24.60 14.61
C LEU A 50 0.07 -25.09 13.33
N HIS A 51 -0.80 -26.09 13.45
CA HIS A 51 -1.61 -26.60 12.35
C HIS A 51 -2.59 -25.56 11.78
N LYS A 52 -2.96 -24.53 12.56
CA LYS A 52 -3.80 -23.40 12.14
C LYS A 52 -3.00 -22.24 11.56
N LEU A 53 -1.67 -22.21 11.75
CA LEU A 53 -0.85 -21.09 11.30
C LEU A 53 -0.42 -21.27 9.85
N ALA A 54 -0.56 -20.20 9.06
CA ALA A 54 0.00 -20.09 7.72
C ALA A 54 0.62 -18.70 7.52
N PHE A 55 1.52 -18.56 6.57
CA PHE A 55 2.01 -17.24 6.19
C PHE A 55 2.33 -17.18 4.69
N TYR A 56 2.33 -15.96 4.15
CA TYR A 56 2.75 -15.71 2.77
C TYR A 56 3.62 -14.46 2.67
N TYR A 57 4.52 -14.48 1.68
CA TYR A 57 5.33 -13.34 1.28
C TYR A 57 5.05 -12.99 -0.18
N GLU A 58 4.61 -11.74 -0.46
CA GLU A 58 4.45 -11.20 -1.81
C GLU A 58 5.75 -10.55 -2.23
N ASP A 59 6.44 -11.17 -3.15
CA ASP A 59 7.77 -10.81 -3.60
C ASP A 59 7.73 -9.92 -4.85
N TYR A 60 8.34 -8.75 -4.75
CA TYR A 60 8.38 -7.75 -5.82
C TYR A 60 9.64 -7.83 -6.69
N GLU A 61 10.37 -8.96 -6.75
CA GLU A 61 11.59 -9.15 -7.56
C GLU A 61 12.75 -8.21 -7.15
N ALA A 62 12.52 -6.89 -7.18
CA ALA A 62 13.51 -5.86 -6.92
C ALA A 62 13.53 -5.45 -5.44
N GLY A 63 14.09 -6.27 -4.59
CA GLY A 63 14.37 -5.98 -3.18
C GLY A 63 15.86 -6.05 -2.90
N TYR A 64 16.31 -5.53 -1.76
CA TYR A 64 17.67 -5.77 -1.28
C TYR A 64 17.92 -7.26 -1.11
N LYS A 65 19.15 -7.73 -1.39
CA LYS A 65 19.54 -9.13 -1.15
C LYS A 65 19.28 -9.55 0.31
N TYR A 66 19.50 -8.65 1.27
CA TYR A 66 19.23 -8.90 2.70
C TYR A 66 17.77 -9.22 2.99
N THR A 67 16.85 -8.65 2.19
CA THR A 67 15.41 -8.95 2.31
C THR A 67 15.10 -10.35 1.80
N SER A 68 15.72 -10.76 0.70
CA SER A 68 15.60 -12.14 0.18
C SER A 68 16.21 -13.15 1.14
N GLU A 69 17.40 -12.88 1.66
CA GLU A 69 18.08 -13.72 2.65
C GLU A 69 17.24 -13.88 3.94
N TYR A 70 16.58 -12.81 4.39
CA TYR A 70 15.69 -12.89 5.54
C TYR A 70 14.44 -13.72 5.23
N ALA A 71 13.86 -13.57 4.05
CA ALA A 71 12.76 -14.42 3.61
C ALA A 71 13.20 -15.90 3.59
N GLU A 72 14.34 -16.22 2.97
CA GLU A 72 14.89 -17.59 2.89
C GLU A 72 15.08 -18.21 4.28
N ARG A 73 15.68 -17.46 5.24
CA ARG A 73 15.82 -17.93 6.62
C ARG A 73 14.46 -18.19 7.26
N THR A 74 13.52 -17.26 7.11
CA THR A 74 12.17 -17.38 7.67
C THR A 74 11.45 -18.63 7.14
N PHE A 75 11.49 -18.83 5.81
CA PHE A 75 10.86 -19.99 5.16
C PHE A 75 11.52 -21.31 5.53
N ARG A 76 12.84 -21.34 5.75
CA ARG A 76 13.59 -22.52 6.19
C ARG A 76 13.33 -22.87 7.65
N ASP A 77 13.37 -21.85 8.54
CA ASP A 77 13.50 -22.06 9.98
C ASP A 77 12.13 -22.20 10.67
N LEU A 78 11.07 -21.55 10.18
CA LEU A 78 9.73 -21.70 10.73
C LEU A 78 9.09 -23.02 10.30
N LYS A 79 8.74 -23.84 11.28
CA LYS A 79 8.08 -25.14 11.08
C LYS A 79 6.56 -24.96 10.92
N VAL A 80 6.19 -24.22 9.88
CA VAL A 80 4.81 -23.99 9.47
C VAL A 80 4.55 -24.79 8.19
N GLU A 81 3.50 -25.58 8.18
CA GLU A 81 3.15 -26.46 7.04
C GLU A 81 2.75 -25.63 5.81
N ARG A 82 1.88 -24.64 6.01
CA ARG A 82 1.34 -23.82 4.91
C ARG A 82 2.05 -22.49 4.83
N LYS A 83 3.01 -22.39 3.91
CA LYS A 83 3.80 -21.19 3.65
C LYS A 83 3.90 -20.96 2.15
N PHE A 84 3.75 -19.69 1.71
CA PHE A 84 3.65 -19.35 0.29
C PHE A 84 4.53 -18.16 -0.05
N TRP A 85 5.47 -18.37 -0.95
CA TRP A 85 6.33 -17.31 -1.49
C TRP A 85 5.79 -16.92 -2.87
N LEU A 86 5.07 -15.80 -2.96
CA LEU A 86 4.34 -15.40 -4.15
C LEU A 86 5.22 -14.58 -5.09
N CYS A 87 5.73 -15.21 -6.14
CA CYS A 87 6.48 -14.61 -7.25
C CYS A 87 5.55 -14.38 -8.45
N LEU A 88 4.49 -13.63 -8.27
CA LEU A 88 3.45 -13.45 -9.28
C LEU A 88 3.68 -12.18 -10.11
N PRO A 89 3.43 -12.20 -11.44
CA PRO A 89 3.57 -11.04 -12.32
C PRO A 89 2.42 -10.04 -12.12
N ILE A 90 2.40 -9.42 -10.94
CA ILE A 90 1.42 -8.41 -10.54
C ILE A 90 1.74 -7.06 -11.19
N SER A 91 0.74 -6.18 -11.27
CA SER A 91 0.94 -4.78 -11.66
C SER A 91 1.25 -3.95 -10.42
N ALA A 92 2.52 -3.64 -10.20
CA ALA A 92 3.01 -2.80 -9.11
C ALA A 92 3.12 -1.33 -9.52
N ALA A 93 2.96 -0.40 -8.56
CA ALA A 93 3.11 1.02 -8.83
C ALA A 93 4.60 1.36 -9.06
N CYS A 94 4.86 2.17 -10.09
CA CYS A 94 6.17 2.70 -10.41
C CYS A 94 6.11 4.24 -10.39
N SER A 95 6.85 4.84 -9.47
CA SER A 95 6.92 6.30 -9.31
C SER A 95 8.26 6.88 -9.79
N VAL A 96 9.18 6.03 -10.24
CA VAL A 96 10.50 6.46 -10.75
C VAL A 96 10.50 6.67 -12.26
N SER A 97 9.61 6.03 -12.99
CA SER A 97 9.53 6.13 -14.45
C SER A 97 8.54 7.21 -14.89
N MET A 98 8.93 8.02 -15.87
CA MET A 98 8.04 8.94 -16.60
C MET A 98 7.22 8.23 -17.68
N TYR A 99 7.62 7.04 -18.10
CA TYR A 99 7.01 6.28 -19.20
C TYR A 99 6.12 5.16 -18.71
N GLU A 100 6.48 4.53 -17.58
CA GLU A 100 5.82 3.36 -17.03
C GLU A 100 5.27 3.66 -15.62
N PRO A 101 3.99 4.07 -15.49
CA PRO A 101 3.39 4.33 -14.17
C PRO A 101 3.24 3.06 -13.33
N ARG A 102 3.47 1.92 -13.95
CA ARG A 102 3.42 0.59 -13.34
C ARG A 102 4.48 -0.31 -13.97
N TRP A 103 5.01 -1.22 -13.17
CA TRP A 103 5.90 -2.27 -13.63
C TRP A 103 5.38 -3.64 -13.20
N ILE A 104 5.86 -4.69 -13.81
CA ILE A 104 5.46 -6.07 -13.52
C ILE A 104 6.68 -6.81 -12.99
N PRO A 105 6.79 -7.05 -11.66
CA PRO A 105 7.78 -7.96 -11.11
C PRO A 105 7.53 -9.38 -11.65
N TRP A 106 8.58 -10.18 -11.74
CA TRP A 106 8.51 -11.57 -12.21
C TRP A 106 7.82 -11.73 -13.57
N ASP A 107 7.93 -10.70 -14.42
CA ASP A 107 7.37 -10.71 -15.77
C ASP A 107 8.03 -11.80 -16.62
N PRO A 108 7.31 -12.86 -17.04
CA PRO A 108 7.91 -13.94 -17.83
C PRO A 108 8.52 -13.46 -19.15
N ASP A 109 7.94 -12.40 -19.76
CA ASP A 109 8.44 -11.82 -21.02
C ASP A 109 9.76 -11.03 -20.82
N LYS A 110 10.18 -10.81 -19.58
CA LYS A 110 11.40 -10.07 -19.21
C LYS A 110 12.34 -10.87 -18.32
N LYS A 111 12.29 -12.20 -18.41
CA LYS A 111 13.06 -13.11 -17.55
C LYS A 111 14.58 -12.84 -17.60
N ASP A 112 15.09 -12.50 -18.77
CA ASP A 112 16.53 -12.26 -18.98
C ASP A 112 17.08 -11.03 -18.24
N ILE A 113 16.17 -10.12 -17.85
CA ILE A 113 16.52 -8.88 -17.16
C ILE A 113 15.93 -8.79 -15.76
N TRP A 114 15.48 -9.89 -15.17
CA TRP A 114 15.09 -9.91 -13.77
C TRP A 114 16.22 -9.44 -12.85
N VAL A 115 15.87 -8.67 -11.84
CA VAL A 115 16.86 -8.14 -10.87
C VAL A 115 17.59 -9.27 -10.16
N ARG A 116 16.93 -10.38 -9.90
CA ARG A 116 17.49 -11.59 -9.30
C ARG A 116 16.79 -12.85 -9.81
N GLN A 117 17.40 -13.99 -9.54
CA GLN A 117 16.75 -15.25 -9.82
C GLN A 117 15.55 -15.49 -8.89
N MET A 118 14.53 -16.17 -9.41
CA MET A 118 13.38 -16.59 -8.62
C MET A 118 13.84 -17.64 -7.61
N PRO A 119 13.37 -17.56 -6.35
CA PRO A 119 13.64 -18.59 -5.36
C PRO A 119 13.10 -19.94 -5.82
N VAL A 120 13.70 -21.02 -5.30
CA VAL A 120 13.32 -22.40 -5.61
C VAL A 120 12.78 -23.06 -4.35
N GLY A 121 11.67 -23.78 -4.46
CA GLY A 121 11.06 -24.52 -3.36
C GLY A 121 9.59 -24.82 -3.62
N GLU A 122 9.04 -25.83 -2.97
CA GLU A 122 7.63 -26.23 -3.10
C GLU A 122 6.65 -25.13 -2.66
N TYR A 123 7.11 -24.22 -1.80
CA TYR A 123 6.35 -23.09 -1.31
C TYR A 123 6.35 -21.88 -2.27
N VAL A 124 7.09 -21.94 -3.37
CA VAL A 124 7.19 -20.86 -4.35
C VAL A 124 6.03 -20.95 -5.33
N VAL A 125 5.21 -19.90 -5.36
CA VAL A 125 4.06 -19.78 -6.26
C VAL A 125 4.40 -18.75 -7.33
N HIS A 126 4.38 -19.16 -8.58
CA HIS A 126 4.59 -18.33 -9.77
C HIS A 126 3.45 -18.53 -10.77
N GLN A 127 3.50 -17.85 -11.90
CA GLN A 127 2.38 -17.86 -12.85
C GLN A 127 1.97 -19.28 -13.29
N ASP A 128 2.94 -20.18 -13.51
CA ASP A 128 2.69 -21.49 -14.11
C ASP A 128 2.20 -22.55 -13.10
N ASN A 129 2.48 -22.36 -11.81
CA ASN A 129 2.05 -23.26 -10.74
C ASN A 129 1.04 -22.63 -9.77
N CYS A 130 0.48 -21.47 -10.14
CA CYS A 130 -0.47 -20.76 -9.29
C CYS A 130 -1.72 -21.63 -9.07
N PRO A 131 -2.09 -21.92 -7.80
CA PRO A 131 -3.18 -22.85 -7.48
C PRO A 131 -4.57 -22.25 -7.71
N TYR A 132 -4.64 -21.01 -8.19
CA TYR A 132 -5.89 -20.33 -8.57
C TYR A 132 -5.69 -19.55 -9.87
N PRO A 133 -6.78 -19.27 -10.63
CA PRO A 133 -6.67 -18.48 -11.85
C PRO A 133 -6.10 -17.10 -11.60
N PHE A 134 -4.86 -16.87 -12.05
CA PHE A 134 -4.16 -15.62 -11.94
C PHE A 134 -3.95 -14.98 -13.32
N VAL A 135 -4.23 -13.70 -13.42
CA VAL A 135 -4.03 -12.95 -14.66
C VAL A 135 -2.85 -11.99 -14.51
N LYS A 136 -1.83 -12.15 -15.36
CA LYS A 136 -0.68 -11.24 -15.45
C LYS A 136 -1.13 -9.77 -15.47
N GLY A 137 -0.50 -8.93 -14.67
CA GLY A 137 -0.85 -7.53 -14.55
C GLY A 137 -2.04 -7.23 -13.63
N THR A 138 -2.53 -8.21 -12.86
CA THR A 138 -3.45 -7.96 -11.75
C THR A 138 -2.80 -7.02 -10.74
N LYS A 139 -3.53 -6.00 -10.25
CA LYS A 139 -2.97 -5.08 -9.25
C LYS A 139 -2.65 -5.81 -7.95
N GLY A 140 -1.51 -5.51 -7.34
CA GLY A 140 -1.03 -6.19 -6.14
C GLY A 140 -2.07 -6.25 -5.00
N PHE A 141 -2.87 -5.18 -4.79
CA PHE A 141 -3.96 -5.23 -3.81
C PHE A 141 -5.05 -6.27 -4.17
N ASP A 142 -5.43 -6.36 -5.44
CA ASP A 142 -6.45 -7.30 -5.90
C ASP A 142 -5.87 -8.74 -5.92
N ALA A 143 -4.58 -8.92 -6.23
CA ALA A 143 -3.88 -10.20 -6.17
C ALA A 143 -3.84 -10.76 -4.74
N ARG A 144 -3.54 -9.93 -3.74
CA ARG A 144 -3.60 -10.35 -2.32
C ARG A 144 -4.98 -10.79 -1.88
N ILE A 145 -6.03 -10.09 -2.35
CA ILE A 145 -7.41 -10.50 -2.06
C ILE A 145 -7.70 -11.85 -2.73
N GLN A 146 -7.33 -12.04 -4.00
CA GLN A 146 -7.53 -13.32 -4.71
C GLN A 146 -6.83 -14.48 -4.00
N PHE A 147 -5.57 -14.28 -3.60
CA PHE A 147 -4.83 -15.28 -2.83
C PHE A 147 -5.52 -15.62 -1.50
N SER A 148 -5.96 -14.61 -0.75
CA SER A 148 -6.62 -14.82 0.54
C SER A 148 -8.01 -15.46 0.39
N GLU A 149 -8.76 -15.11 -0.67
CA GLU A 149 -10.05 -15.73 -1.00
C GLU A 149 -9.86 -17.20 -1.40
N TRP A 150 -8.85 -17.50 -2.23
CA TRP A 150 -8.49 -18.86 -2.55
C TRP A 150 -8.10 -19.66 -1.29
N PHE A 151 -7.20 -19.11 -0.47
CA PHE A 151 -6.78 -19.77 0.75
C PHE A 151 -7.97 -20.10 1.66
N SER A 152 -8.87 -19.14 1.87
CA SER A 152 -10.06 -19.35 2.68
C SER A 152 -11.05 -20.36 2.05
N SER A 153 -11.13 -20.43 0.73
CA SER A 153 -11.98 -21.43 0.06
C SER A 153 -11.46 -22.86 0.23
N GLN A 154 -10.14 -23.02 0.35
CA GLN A 154 -9.51 -24.33 0.53
C GLN A 154 -9.50 -24.81 1.97
N TYR A 155 -9.32 -23.87 2.93
CA TYR A 155 -8.98 -24.21 4.32
C TYR A 155 -10.02 -23.73 5.35
N GLY A 156 -11.00 -22.93 4.98
CA GLY A 156 -12.07 -22.47 5.88
C GLY A 156 -11.93 -21.02 6.34
N ASN A 157 -12.64 -20.67 7.41
CA ASN A 157 -12.65 -19.32 7.96
C ASN A 157 -11.23 -18.83 8.28
N THR A 158 -10.82 -17.73 7.66
CA THR A 158 -9.43 -17.27 7.72
C THR A 158 -9.31 -15.86 8.30
N ALA A 159 -8.49 -15.73 9.33
CA ALA A 159 -8.00 -14.47 9.84
C ALA A 159 -6.68 -14.09 9.15
N VAL A 160 -6.64 -12.98 8.43
CA VAL A 160 -5.42 -12.46 7.80
C VAL A 160 -4.78 -11.45 8.74
N LEU A 161 -3.59 -11.76 9.28
CA LEU A 161 -2.85 -10.86 10.16
C LEU A 161 -1.95 -9.93 9.35
N ILE A 162 -2.06 -8.64 9.62
CA ILE A 162 -1.29 -7.59 8.92
C ILE A 162 -0.57 -6.73 9.95
N GLY A 163 0.76 -6.62 9.82
CA GLY A 163 1.63 -5.82 10.69
C GLY A 163 1.49 -4.32 10.42
N LEU A 164 0.33 -3.75 10.70
CA LEU A 164 0.01 -2.35 10.45
C LEU A 164 -0.16 -1.63 11.80
N ARG A 165 0.50 -0.47 11.94
CA ARG A 165 0.47 0.36 13.16
C ARG A 165 -0.13 1.74 12.89
N ALA A 166 -0.89 2.25 13.86
CA ALA A 166 -1.53 3.57 13.78
C ALA A 166 -0.49 4.72 13.74
N GLN A 167 0.68 4.53 14.35
CA GLN A 167 1.77 5.50 14.39
C GLN A 167 2.36 5.83 13.03
N GLU A 168 2.35 4.88 12.08
CA GLU A 168 3.09 5.01 10.82
C GLU A 168 2.57 6.12 9.90
N SER A 169 1.28 6.45 9.95
CA SER A 169 0.71 7.56 9.20
C SER A 169 -0.72 7.88 9.61
N LEU A 170 -1.17 9.12 9.34
CA LEU A 170 -2.56 9.54 9.52
C LEU A 170 -3.55 8.65 8.75
N THR A 171 -3.18 8.19 7.55
CA THR A 171 -4.01 7.29 6.75
C THR A 171 -4.19 5.94 7.43
N ARG A 172 -3.13 5.38 8.05
CA ARG A 172 -3.21 4.13 8.79
C ARG A 172 -3.99 4.30 10.08
N ARG A 173 -3.76 5.38 10.81
CA ARG A 173 -4.56 5.73 12.00
C ARG A 173 -6.06 5.82 11.68
N ALA A 174 -6.41 6.40 10.54
CA ALA A 174 -7.81 6.52 10.10
C ALA A 174 -8.50 5.15 9.89
N ILE A 175 -7.78 4.08 9.60
CA ILE A 175 -8.34 2.73 9.48
C ILE A 175 -9.00 2.30 10.78
N PHE A 176 -8.43 2.66 11.93
CA PHE A 176 -8.92 2.28 13.24
C PHE A 176 -9.96 3.25 13.81
N THR A 177 -9.87 4.54 13.45
CA THR A 177 -10.73 5.59 14.02
C THR A 177 -12.00 5.87 13.22
N SER A 178 -12.04 5.53 11.92
CA SER A 178 -13.16 5.84 11.02
C SER A 178 -14.00 4.65 10.57
N GLN A 179 -13.71 3.46 11.08
CA GLN A 179 -14.38 2.23 10.67
C GLN A 179 -15.74 2.07 11.36
N HIS A 180 -16.77 1.70 10.58
CA HIS A 180 -18.07 1.34 11.14
C HIS A 180 -18.02 -0.02 11.86
N ARG A 181 -18.71 -0.14 13.02
CA ARG A 181 -18.81 -1.37 13.81
C ARG A 181 -19.26 -2.60 13.01
N ARG A 182 -20.14 -2.41 12.02
CA ARG A 182 -20.62 -3.50 11.13
C ARG A 182 -19.51 -4.20 10.34
N PHE A 183 -18.39 -3.53 10.13
CA PHE A 183 -17.23 -4.11 9.43
C PHE A 183 -16.18 -4.68 10.39
N MET A 184 -16.42 -4.61 11.70
CA MET A 184 -15.54 -5.16 12.70
C MET A 184 -15.98 -6.58 13.07
N HIS A 185 -15.03 -7.48 13.29
CA HIS A 185 -15.32 -8.78 13.90
C HIS A 185 -15.63 -8.59 15.37
N LYS A 186 -16.81 -8.97 15.82
CA LYS A 186 -17.26 -8.82 17.25
C LYS A 186 -17.04 -7.42 17.84
N GLY A 187 -17.01 -6.36 17.00
CA GLY A 187 -16.75 -4.99 17.46
C GLY A 187 -15.28 -4.65 17.75
N LEU A 188 -14.35 -5.53 17.42
CA LEU A 188 -12.91 -5.34 17.67
C LEU A 188 -12.33 -4.31 16.69
N VAL A 189 -11.86 -3.17 17.19
CA VAL A 189 -11.36 -2.03 16.41
C VAL A 189 -10.15 -2.38 15.54
N TYR A 190 -9.38 -3.39 15.91
CA TYR A 190 -8.23 -3.92 15.17
C TYR A 190 -8.61 -5.02 14.18
N SER A 191 -9.86 -5.09 13.75
CA SER A 191 -10.34 -6.07 12.77
C SER A 191 -11.11 -5.41 11.64
N LYS A 192 -11.18 -6.07 10.48
CA LYS A 192 -11.97 -5.62 9.34
C LYS A 192 -12.50 -6.82 8.55
N LYS A 193 -13.81 -7.05 8.60
CA LYS A 193 -14.47 -8.06 7.78
C LYS A 193 -14.29 -7.75 6.30
N LEU A 194 -13.93 -8.75 5.54
CA LEU A 194 -13.85 -8.74 4.08
C LEU A 194 -15.06 -9.50 3.50
N ARG A 195 -14.90 -10.02 2.30
CA ARG A 195 -15.92 -10.86 1.66
C ARG A 195 -15.83 -12.30 2.18
N GLY A 196 -16.96 -13.02 2.17
CA GLY A 196 -16.99 -14.41 2.59
C GLY A 196 -16.49 -14.60 4.02
N ASN A 197 -15.67 -15.61 4.20
CA ASN A 197 -15.15 -16.06 5.50
C ASN A 197 -13.77 -15.43 5.84
N LEU A 198 -13.47 -14.26 5.28
CA LEU A 198 -12.22 -13.55 5.49
C LEU A 198 -12.36 -12.36 6.43
N CYS A 199 -11.42 -12.23 7.35
CA CYS A 199 -11.30 -11.06 8.21
C CYS A 199 -9.83 -10.63 8.35
N ASN A 200 -9.53 -9.36 8.09
CA ASN A 200 -8.23 -8.79 8.40
C ASN A 200 -8.14 -8.44 9.87
N PHE A 201 -7.00 -8.70 10.46
CA PHE A 201 -6.66 -8.30 11.83
C PHE A 201 -5.34 -7.54 11.88
N TYR A 202 -5.25 -6.60 12.77
CA TYR A 202 -4.10 -5.71 12.97
C TYR A 202 -3.62 -5.79 14.45
N PRO A 203 -3.03 -6.91 14.88
CA PRO A 203 -2.74 -7.14 16.30
C PRO A 203 -1.77 -6.13 16.92
N LEU A 204 -0.91 -5.49 16.07
CA LEU A 204 0.10 -4.51 16.48
C LEU A 204 -0.36 -3.07 16.29
N TYR A 205 -1.66 -2.79 16.11
CA TYR A 205 -2.16 -1.47 15.71
C TYR A 205 -1.78 -0.32 16.65
N ASP A 206 -1.62 -0.59 17.94
CA ASP A 206 -1.31 0.37 19.00
C ASP A 206 0.18 0.39 19.40
N TRP A 207 1.02 -0.41 18.77
CA TRP A 207 2.46 -0.47 19.03
C TRP A 207 3.20 0.75 18.49
N GLN A 208 4.23 1.19 19.23
CA GLN A 208 5.21 2.16 18.78
C GLN A 208 6.38 1.45 18.05
N THR A 209 7.22 2.22 17.32
CA THR A 209 8.40 1.64 16.64
C THR A 209 9.37 1.02 17.63
N GLU A 210 9.52 1.64 18.79
CA GLU A 210 10.36 1.18 19.90
C GLU A 210 9.86 -0.16 20.46
N ASP A 211 8.55 -0.37 20.52
CA ASP A 211 7.97 -1.64 21.04
C ASP A 211 8.34 -2.81 20.11
N ILE A 212 8.38 -2.57 18.79
CA ILE A 212 8.81 -3.57 17.80
C ILE A 212 10.26 -4.01 18.09
N TRP A 213 11.17 -3.06 18.27
CA TRP A 213 12.58 -3.37 18.51
C TRP A 213 12.83 -3.96 19.91
N ARG A 214 12.13 -3.47 20.93
CA ARG A 214 12.18 -4.05 22.29
C ARG A 214 11.68 -5.48 22.32
N CYS A 215 10.59 -5.77 21.61
CA CYS A 215 10.06 -7.12 21.50
C CYS A 215 11.04 -8.05 20.78
N ASN A 216 11.60 -7.57 19.65
CA ASN A 216 12.58 -8.32 18.89
C ASN A 216 13.81 -8.68 19.75
N ALA A 217 14.38 -7.70 20.44
CA ALA A 217 15.53 -7.91 21.34
C ALA A 217 15.21 -8.84 22.52
N ARG A 218 14.01 -8.67 23.12
CA ARG A 218 13.59 -9.48 24.29
C ARG A 218 13.49 -10.97 23.99
N TYR A 219 12.99 -11.31 22.78
CA TYR A 219 12.78 -12.71 22.39
C TYR A 219 13.86 -13.26 21.47
N GLY A 220 14.85 -12.45 21.09
CA GLY A 220 15.88 -12.86 20.15
C GLY A 220 15.35 -13.25 18.77
N PHE A 221 14.26 -12.62 18.32
CA PHE A 221 13.70 -12.92 17.02
C PHE A 221 14.66 -12.55 15.89
N ASP A 222 14.72 -13.35 14.82
CA ASP A 222 15.45 -12.97 13.61
C ASP A 222 14.72 -11.79 12.92
N TYR A 223 15.52 -10.95 12.27
CA TYR A 223 15.00 -9.78 11.53
C TYR A 223 15.82 -9.52 10.28
N ASN A 224 15.28 -8.70 9.39
CA ASN A 224 15.93 -8.31 8.16
C ASN A 224 17.17 -7.43 8.45
N LYS A 225 18.36 -7.94 8.16
CA LYS A 225 19.65 -7.26 8.44
C LYS A 225 19.86 -5.96 7.66
N ILE A 226 18.98 -5.63 6.71
CA ILE A 226 18.97 -4.31 6.07
C ILE A 226 18.78 -3.16 7.07
N TYR A 227 18.09 -3.41 8.20
CA TYR A 227 17.88 -2.40 9.22
C TYR A 227 19.18 -1.96 9.91
N ASP A 228 20.13 -2.84 10.07
CA ASP A 228 21.47 -2.52 10.61
C ASP A 228 22.20 -1.55 9.67
N LEU A 229 22.11 -1.81 8.37
CA LEU A 229 22.71 -0.96 7.34
C LEU A 229 22.01 0.40 7.20
N TYR A 230 20.69 0.43 7.35
CA TYR A 230 19.96 1.69 7.42
C TYR A 230 20.37 2.53 8.62
N TYR A 231 20.58 1.90 9.77
CA TYR A 231 21.07 2.59 10.97
C TYR A 231 22.48 3.15 10.75
N GLN A 232 23.39 2.33 10.20
CA GLN A 232 24.75 2.79 9.84
C GLN A 232 24.75 3.92 8.79
N ALA A 233 23.76 3.93 7.89
CA ALA A 233 23.56 5.00 6.92
C ALA A 233 22.93 6.27 7.53
N GLY A 234 22.68 6.29 8.85
CA GLY A 234 22.16 7.46 9.58
C GLY A 234 20.66 7.67 9.50
N LEU A 235 19.87 6.63 9.12
CA LEU A 235 18.42 6.74 9.14
C LEU A 235 17.89 6.60 10.58
N ASN A 236 16.91 7.43 10.92
CA ASN A 236 16.14 7.25 12.15
C ASN A 236 15.26 6.02 12.07
N ILE A 237 14.99 5.37 13.20
CA ILE A 237 14.19 4.13 13.29
C ILE A 237 12.80 4.21 12.63
N ASP A 238 12.18 5.40 12.63
CA ASP A 238 10.88 5.65 11.98
C ASP A 238 10.98 5.79 10.45
N GLN A 239 12.17 6.10 9.94
CA GLN A 239 12.43 6.25 8.51
C GLN A 239 12.77 4.91 7.84
N MET A 240 13.24 3.94 8.62
CA MET A 240 13.64 2.64 8.11
C MET A 240 12.46 1.80 7.66
N ARG A 241 12.33 1.56 6.36
CA ARG A 241 11.21 0.81 5.78
C ARG A 241 11.68 -0.15 4.70
N VAL A 242 11.18 -1.37 4.76
CA VAL A 242 11.26 -2.31 3.64
C VAL A 242 10.03 -2.10 2.75
N ALA A 243 10.25 -1.66 1.53
CA ALA A 243 9.21 -1.39 0.54
C ALA A 243 9.73 -1.71 -0.87
N SER A 244 8.82 -1.87 -1.85
CA SER A 244 9.22 -1.94 -3.25
C SER A 244 9.99 -0.66 -3.63
N PRO A 245 11.21 -0.77 -4.18
CA PRO A 245 12.10 0.37 -4.43
C PRO A 245 11.51 1.38 -5.42
N PHE A 246 10.69 0.91 -6.34
CA PHE A 246 10.07 1.77 -7.36
C PHE A 246 8.75 2.39 -6.91
N HIS A 247 8.23 1.99 -5.76
CA HIS A 247 7.05 2.61 -5.16
C HIS A 247 7.43 3.94 -4.51
N GLN A 248 6.50 4.89 -4.48
CA GLN A 248 6.72 6.21 -3.87
C GLN A 248 7.28 6.14 -2.42
N SER A 249 6.86 5.15 -1.64
CA SER A 249 7.35 4.98 -0.27
C SER A 249 8.81 4.48 -0.20
N GLY A 250 9.35 3.91 -1.27
CA GLY A 250 10.73 3.44 -1.38
C GLY A 250 11.69 4.46 -2.02
N GLN A 251 11.19 5.56 -2.58
CA GLN A 251 12.04 6.53 -3.30
C GLN A 251 13.13 7.16 -2.43
N ASN A 252 12.84 7.42 -1.15
CA ASN A 252 13.82 8.01 -0.24
C ASN A 252 15.02 7.10 0.00
N ASP A 253 14.77 5.78 -0.02
CA ASP A 253 15.78 4.77 0.29
C ASP A 253 16.45 4.25 -0.98
N LEU A 254 15.89 4.59 -2.16
CA LEU A 254 16.41 4.12 -3.45
C LEU A 254 17.87 4.51 -3.69
N LYS A 255 18.28 5.70 -3.23
CA LYS A 255 19.68 6.15 -3.27
C LYS A 255 20.64 5.25 -2.50
N LEU A 256 20.16 4.58 -1.45
CA LEU A 256 20.97 3.71 -0.60
C LEU A 256 21.33 2.38 -1.30
N TYR A 257 20.55 1.95 -2.30
CA TYR A 257 20.88 0.76 -3.08
C TYR A 257 22.25 0.88 -3.75
N ARG A 258 22.64 2.07 -4.21
CA ARG A 258 23.94 2.30 -4.84
C ARG A 258 25.12 1.99 -3.90
N VAL A 259 24.92 2.14 -2.60
CA VAL A 259 25.95 1.92 -1.59
C VAL A 259 25.82 0.54 -0.95
N ILE A 260 24.62 0.13 -0.62
CA ILE A 260 24.35 -1.10 0.12
C ILE A 260 24.37 -2.34 -0.80
N ASP A 261 23.82 -2.22 -2.00
CA ASP A 261 23.69 -3.32 -2.97
C ASP A 261 23.97 -2.82 -4.40
N PRO A 262 25.23 -2.47 -4.73
CA PRO A 262 25.57 -1.91 -6.04
C PRO A 262 25.29 -2.87 -7.20
N ASN A 263 25.39 -4.19 -6.99
CA ASN A 263 25.08 -5.18 -8.01
C ASN A 263 23.58 -5.25 -8.29
N GLY A 264 22.76 -5.26 -7.25
CA GLY A 264 21.30 -5.16 -7.37
C GLY A 264 20.90 -3.84 -8.03
N TRP A 265 21.54 -2.74 -7.65
CA TRP A 265 21.32 -1.43 -8.27
C TRP A 265 21.54 -1.45 -9.79
N GLY A 266 22.66 -1.98 -10.27
CA GLY A 266 22.94 -2.06 -11.71
C GLY A 266 21.84 -2.79 -12.47
N LYS A 267 21.36 -3.92 -11.93
CA LYS A 267 20.24 -4.68 -12.53
C LYS A 267 18.91 -3.91 -12.47
N MET A 268 18.62 -3.21 -11.36
CA MET A 268 17.42 -2.40 -11.23
C MET A 268 17.37 -1.26 -12.26
N VAL A 269 18.51 -0.63 -12.55
CA VAL A 269 18.62 0.42 -13.58
C VAL A 269 18.28 -0.13 -14.98
N GLY A 270 18.75 -1.35 -15.29
CA GLY A 270 18.40 -2.03 -16.55
C GLY A 270 16.96 -2.54 -16.59
N ARG A 271 16.36 -2.82 -15.43
CA ARG A 271 15.03 -3.43 -15.31
C ARG A 271 13.88 -2.44 -15.43
N VAL A 272 14.02 -1.24 -14.85
CA VAL A 272 12.97 -0.21 -14.79
C VAL A 272 13.50 1.13 -15.27
N ASN A 273 12.94 1.62 -16.37
CA ASN A 273 13.29 2.93 -16.93
C ASN A 273 13.02 4.04 -15.90
N GLY A 274 13.98 4.96 -15.74
CA GLY A 274 13.91 6.06 -14.76
C GLY A 274 14.44 5.70 -13.36
N CYS A 275 14.82 4.44 -13.09
CA CYS A 275 15.36 4.02 -11.81
C CYS A 275 16.60 4.85 -11.41
N ASN A 276 17.54 5.08 -12.33
CA ASN A 276 18.73 5.90 -12.07
C ASN A 276 18.37 7.34 -11.71
N PHE A 277 17.45 7.95 -12.44
CA PHE A 277 16.95 9.29 -12.14
C PHE A 277 16.29 9.35 -10.75
N GLY A 278 15.42 8.38 -10.44
CA GLY A 278 14.79 8.26 -9.13
C GLY A 278 15.81 8.07 -8.00
N GLY A 279 16.89 7.33 -8.22
CA GLY A 279 17.97 7.12 -7.26
C GLY A 279 18.82 8.36 -7.00
N ILE A 280 18.96 9.24 -7.99
CA ILE A 280 19.71 10.50 -7.85
C ILE A 280 18.82 11.59 -7.23
N TYR A 281 17.63 11.77 -7.74
CA TYR A 281 16.74 12.90 -7.42
C TYR A 281 15.58 12.53 -6.49
N GLY A 282 15.46 11.28 -6.08
CA GLY A 282 14.46 10.85 -5.10
C GLY A 282 14.57 11.62 -3.80
N GLY A 283 13.45 12.15 -3.31
CA GLY A 283 13.39 12.98 -2.12
C GLY A 283 13.78 14.45 -2.32
N THR A 284 14.17 14.87 -3.53
CA THR A 284 14.45 16.28 -3.87
C THR A 284 13.21 16.98 -4.43
N SER A 285 13.31 18.31 -4.59
CA SER A 285 12.24 19.11 -5.23
C SER A 285 12.01 18.72 -6.71
N ALA A 286 13.03 18.19 -7.40
CA ALA A 286 12.92 17.71 -8.76
C ALA A 286 11.90 16.58 -8.92
N MET A 287 11.69 15.76 -7.87
CA MET A 287 10.66 14.70 -7.82
C MET A 287 9.39 15.14 -7.09
N GLY A 288 9.17 16.44 -6.86
CA GLY A 288 7.97 16.98 -6.22
C GLY A 288 7.72 16.53 -4.77
N TRP A 289 8.78 16.18 -4.06
CA TRP A 289 8.66 15.45 -2.81
C TRP A 289 8.14 16.24 -1.61
N LYS A 290 8.63 17.45 -1.36
CA LYS A 290 8.28 18.20 -0.12
C LYS A 290 7.67 19.57 -0.36
N LYS A 291 8.26 20.35 -1.25
CA LYS A 291 7.76 21.68 -1.62
C LYS A 291 7.92 21.82 -3.12
N ILE A 292 6.87 22.28 -3.80
CA ILE A 292 6.96 22.69 -5.19
C ILE A 292 6.92 24.20 -5.28
N SER A 293 7.71 24.77 -6.17
CA SER A 293 7.63 26.16 -6.60
C SER A 293 7.23 26.22 -8.06
N LYS A 294 6.61 27.29 -8.45
CA LYS A 294 6.29 27.59 -9.84
C LYS A 294 7.02 28.85 -10.26
N PRO A 295 7.25 29.12 -11.56
CA PRO A 295 7.71 30.41 -12.03
C PRO A 295 6.78 31.52 -11.54
N SER A 296 7.32 32.67 -11.19
CA SER A 296 6.56 33.78 -10.57
C SER A 296 5.42 34.28 -11.45
N HIS A 297 5.60 34.24 -12.76
CA HIS A 297 4.64 34.71 -13.77
C HIS A 297 3.53 33.69 -14.12
N PHE A 298 3.58 32.45 -13.58
CA PHE A 298 2.55 31.45 -13.79
C PHE A 298 1.54 31.40 -12.63
N THR A 299 0.26 31.15 -12.93
CA THR A 299 -0.67 30.57 -11.97
C THR A 299 -0.36 29.07 -11.82
N TRP A 300 -0.88 28.42 -10.78
CA TRP A 300 -0.73 26.97 -10.63
C TRP A 300 -1.43 26.22 -11.78
N LYS A 301 -2.54 26.76 -12.30
CA LYS A 301 -3.22 26.21 -13.48
C LYS A 301 -2.31 26.23 -14.69
N GLN A 302 -1.74 27.39 -15.02
CA GLN A 302 -0.82 27.53 -16.16
C GLN A 302 0.41 26.62 -16.01
N TYR A 303 0.93 26.51 -14.78
CA TYR A 303 2.06 25.61 -14.51
C TYR A 303 1.67 24.14 -14.66
N ALA A 304 0.47 23.73 -14.24
CA ALA A 304 -0.04 22.39 -14.48
C ALA A 304 -0.19 22.06 -15.96
N GLU A 305 -0.74 23.00 -16.74
CA GLU A 305 -0.88 22.88 -18.20
C GLU A 305 0.50 22.76 -18.89
N PHE A 306 1.47 23.56 -18.47
CA PHE A 306 2.85 23.43 -18.92
C PHE A 306 3.44 22.06 -18.59
N LEU A 307 3.35 21.61 -17.33
CA LEU A 307 3.84 20.29 -16.93
C LEU A 307 3.17 19.15 -17.72
N ILE A 308 1.85 19.24 -17.96
CA ILE A 308 1.12 18.28 -18.79
C ILE A 308 1.65 18.28 -20.22
N SER A 309 2.01 19.44 -20.78
CA SER A 309 2.53 19.54 -22.15
C SER A 309 3.88 18.84 -22.32
N THR A 310 4.69 18.76 -21.26
CA THR A 310 6.00 18.11 -21.26
C THR A 310 5.94 16.59 -21.11
N LEU A 311 4.78 16.03 -20.78
CA LEU A 311 4.64 14.59 -20.59
C LEU A 311 4.68 13.83 -21.91
N PRO A 312 5.28 12.62 -21.95
CA PRO A 312 5.18 11.72 -23.10
C PRO A 312 3.70 11.44 -23.44
N GLU A 313 3.37 11.37 -24.73
CA GLU A 313 1.97 11.30 -25.21
C GLU A 313 1.14 10.20 -24.57
N VAL A 314 1.70 9.00 -24.35
CA VAL A 314 0.99 7.89 -23.72
C VAL A 314 0.62 8.22 -22.26
N VAL A 315 1.57 8.81 -21.53
CA VAL A 315 1.39 9.22 -20.13
C VAL A 315 0.42 10.38 -20.03
N LYS A 316 0.58 11.39 -20.91
CA LYS A 316 -0.31 12.55 -21.02
C LYS A 316 -1.76 12.15 -21.25
N LYS A 317 -2.03 11.27 -22.21
CA LYS A 317 -3.37 10.75 -22.50
C LYS A 317 -3.96 10.04 -21.27
N ASN A 318 -3.18 9.20 -20.60
CA ASN A 318 -3.64 8.50 -19.41
C ASN A 318 -3.91 9.47 -18.25
N PHE A 319 -3.00 10.42 -18.00
CA PHE A 319 -3.16 11.41 -16.93
C PHE A 319 -4.38 12.29 -17.17
N LEU A 320 -4.55 12.84 -18.37
CA LEU A 320 -5.72 13.66 -18.73
C LEU A 320 -7.04 12.89 -18.62
N LYS A 321 -7.06 11.61 -19.01
CA LYS A 321 -8.26 10.74 -18.83
C LYS A 321 -8.69 10.68 -17.38
N HIS A 322 -7.75 10.55 -16.44
CA HIS A 322 -8.03 10.49 -15.00
C HIS A 322 -8.38 11.85 -14.41
N LEU A 323 -7.64 12.89 -14.80
CA LEU A 323 -7.86 14.26 -14.32
C LEU A 323 -9.23 14.79 -14.76
N ASN A 324 -9.56 14.70 -16.05
CA ASN A 324 -10.83 15.18 -16.61
C ASN A 324 -12.03 14.45 -15.95
N ARG A 325 -11.89 13.14 -15.74
CA ARG A 325 -12.93 12.39 -15.04
C ARG A 325 -13.08 12.83 -13.59
N LEU A 326 -11.99 13.12 -12.91
CA LEU A 326 -12.02 13.61 -11.53
C LEU A 326 -12.69 14.98 -11.46
N MET A 327 -12.32 15.89 -12.36
CA MET A 327 -12.95 17.23 -12.45
C MET A 327 -14.44 17.13 -12.71
N LYS A 328 -14.84 16.33 -13.70
CA LYS A 328 -16.24 16.06 -14.00
C LYS A 328 -17.02 15.49 -12.81
N SER A 329 -16.40 14.54 -12.09
CA SER A 329 -17.04 13.96 -10.90
C SER A 329 -17.20 14.97 -9.77
N TRP A 330 -16.30 15.93 -9.61
CA TRP A 330 -16.46 17.03 -8.65
C TRP A 330 -17.57 18.00 -9.05
N GLU A 331 -17.73 18.25 -10.32
CA GLU A 331 -18.72 19.18 -10.87
C GLU A 331 -20.15 18.59 -10.89
N GLU A 332 -20.27 17.33 -11.33
CA GLU A 332 -21.57 16.67 -11.56
C GLU A 332 -22.06 15.86 -10.35
N ASP A 333 -21.21 14.96 -9.82
CA ASP A 333 -21.59 14.02 -8.77
C ASP A 333 -21.40 14.60 -7.37
N GLY A 334 -20.35 15.38 -7.18
CA GLY A 334 -19.92 15.90 -5.90
C GLY A 334 -19.36 14.85 -4.94
N TYR A 335 -18.89 15.31 -3.81
CA TYR A 335 -18.30 14.46 -2.76
C TYR A 335 -18.79 14.86 -1.38
N GLY A 336 -19.00 13.87 -0.51
CA GLY A 336 -19.41 14.11 0.88
C GLY A 336 -18.35 14.87 1.68
N ARG A 337 -18.73 15.99 2.27
CA ARG A 337 -17.88 16.83 3.13
C ARG A 337 -18.59 17.15 4.45
N ASN A 338 -17.79 17.31 5.50
CA ASN A 338 -18.31 17.76 6.79
C ASN A 338 -18.58 19.28 6.77
N PRO A 339 -19.43 19.81 7.65
CA PRO A 339 -19.77 21.22 7.68
C PRO A 339 -18.56 22.15 7.82
N GLN A 340 -17.55 21.78 8.60
CA GLN A 340 -16.33 22.57 8.78
C GLN A 340 -15.51 22.71 7.49
N VAL A 341 -15.44 21.66 6.69
CA VAL A 341 -14.76 21.71 5.38
C VAL A 341 -15.57 22.56 4.41
N ILE A 342 -16.90 22.44 4.41
CA ILE A 342 -17.78 23.23 3.57
C ILE A 342 -17.61 24.73 3.89
N GLN A 343 -17.64 25.09 5.16
CA GLN A 343 -17.44 26.46 5.62
C GLN A 343 -16.08 27.01 5.15
N LYS A 344 -14.98 26.27 5.34
CA LYS A 344 -13.64 26.68 4.86
C LYS A 344 -13.57 26.85 3.34
N MET A 345 -14.26 25.99 2.57
CA MET A 345 -14.32 26.16 1.12
C MET A 345 -15.02 27.48 0.74
N GLN A 346 -16.08 27.87 1.44
CA GLN A 346 -16.79 29.12 1.23
C GLN A 346 -15.95 30.34 1.66
N GLU A 347 -15.28 30.25 2.81
CA GLU A 347 -14.35 31.29 3.31
C GLU A 347 -13.17 31.56 2.35
N GLU A 348 -12.68 30.54 1.64
CA GLU A 348 -11.67 30.68 0.59
C GLU A 348 -12.26 31.12 -0.77
N GLY A 349 -13.55 31.42 -0.86
CA GLY A 349 -14.20 31.89 -2.09
C GLY A 349 -14.35 30.80 -3.17
N ILE A 350 -14.26 29.53 -2.81
CA ILE A 350 -14.49 28.43 -3.75
C ILE A 350 -15.98 28.34 -4.05
N VAL A 351 -16.35 28.50 -5.33
CA VAL A 351 -17.76 28.41 -5.74
C VAL A 351 -18.22 26.96 -5.68
N ILE A 352 -19.05 26.68 -4.68
CA ILE A 352 -19.59 25.35 -4.43
C ILE A 352 -21.12 25.34 -4.47
N GLU A 353 -21.69 24.23 -4.92
CA GLU A 353 -23.08 23.87 -4.72
C GLU A 353 -23.16 22.86 -3.58
N ASN A 354 -23.71 23.26 -2.44
CA ASN A 354 -24.05 22.31 -1.39
C ASN A 354 -25.46 21.77 -1.66
N THR A 355 -25.55 20.50 -2.03
CA THR A 355 -26.82 19.86 -2.37
C THR A 355 -27.70 19.59 -1.15
N ARG A 356 -27.17 19.76 0.08
CA ARG A 356 -27.81 19.41 1.36
C ARG A 356 -28.22 17.92 1.45
N VAL A 357 -27.85 17.11 0.46
CA VAL A 357 -28.10 15.68 0.43
C VAL A 357 -27.00 14.96 1.25
N ARG A 358 -27.42 14.15 2.19
CA ARG A 358 -26.48 13.41 3.04
C ARG A 358 -25.79 12.28 2.28
N CYS A 359 -24.49 12.20 2.42
CA CYS A 359 -23.68 11.21 1.72
C CYS A 359 -23.83 9.81 2.36
N LYS A 360 -24.62 8.94 1.76
CA LYS A 360 -24.84 7.55 2.23
C LYS A 360 -23.58 6.67 2.19
N LYS A 361 -22.59 7.03 1.39
CA LYS A 361 -21.35 6.24 1.18
C LYS A 361 -20.17 6.70 2.05
N CYS A 362 -20.34 7.79 2.80
CA CYS A 362 -19.29 8.36 3.64
C CYS A 362 -19.16 7.63 4.99
N THR A 363 -18.04 7.78 5.66
CA THR A 363 -17.77 7.21 6.98
C THR A 363 -18.71 7.71 8.07
N LYS A 364 -19.26 8.91 7.90
CA LYS A 364 -20.26 9.53 8.78
C LYS A 364 -21.45 10.00 7.94
N PRO A 365 -22.32 9.11 7.47
CA PRO A 365 -23.37 9.43 6.51
C PRO A 365 -24.40 10.47 7.03
N ASN A 366 -24.54 10.61 8.34
CA ASN A 366 -25.47 11.54 8.95
C ASN A 366 -24.93 12.97 9.11
N ILE A 367 -23.62 13.20 8.84
CA ILE A 367 -22.96 14.48 9.05
C ILE A 367 -22.46 15.07 7.73
N TYR A 368 -22.08 14.23 6.76
CA TYR A 368 -21.45 14.67 5.51
C TYR A 368 -22.51 14.98 4.47
N GLU A 369 -22.43 16.19 3.89
CA GLU A 369 -23.27 16.64 2.79
C GLU A 369 -22.50 16.55 1.46
N ILE A 370 -23.22 16.29 0.36
CA ILE A 370 -22.62 16.23 -0.97
C ILE A 370 -22.40 17.64 -1.48
N VAL A 371 -21.15 17.97 -1.79
CA VAL A 371 -20.71 19.26 -2.30
C VAL A 371 -20.11 19.11 -3.68
N LYS A 372 -20.49 19.98 -4.61
CA LYS A 372 -19.95 20.08 -5.97
C LYS A 372 -19.17 21.37 -6.12
N ILE A 373 -18.05 21.33 -6.86
CA ILE A 373 -17.25 22.53 -7.19
C ILE A 373 -17.68 23.00 -8.59
N LYS A 374 -18.22 24.22 -8.69
CA LYS A 374 -18.76 24.77 -9.95
C LYS A 374 -17.80 25.67 -10.71
N SER A 375 -16.81 26.24 -10.06
CA SER A 375 -15.80 27.11 -10.68
C SER A 375 -14.59 26.36 -11.28
N GLY A 376 -14.63 25.01 -11.27
CA GLY A 376 -13.43 24.20 -11.46
C GLY A 376 -12.53 24.22 -10.21
N PHE A 377 -11.34 23.59 -10.31
CA PHE A 377 -10.43 23.57 -9.18
C PHE A 377 -9.86 24.96 -8.89
N PRO A 378 -9.78 25.39 -7.61
CA PRO A 378 -9.06 26.60 -7.25
C PRO A 378 -7.57 26.49 -7.57
N ASP A 379 -6.91 27.64 -7.77
CA ASP A 379 -5.47 27.65 -8.11
C ASP A 379 -4.64 27.01 -6.98
N GLU A 380 -4.87 27.45 -5.74
CA GLU A 380 -4.32 26.87 -4.51
C GLU A 380 -5.41 26.87 -3.43
N THR A 381 -5.30 26.03 -2.42
CA THR A 381 -6.21 25.99 -1.27
C THR A 381 -5.51 25.56 0.01
N LYS A 382 -5.91 26.12 1.13
CA LYS A 382 -5.52 25.76 2.50
C LYS A 382 -6.64 25.02 3.26
N VAL A 383 -7.79 24.79 2.62
CA VAL A 383 -8.96 24.11 3.23
C VAL A 383 -8.55 22.82 3.92
N HIS A 384 -7.72 22.01 3.26
CA HIS A 384 -7.25 20.75 3.83
C HIS A 384 -5.96 20.24 3.15
N ALA A 385 -5.02 19.69 3.95
CA ALA A 385 -3.78 19.13 3.44
C ALA A 385 -3.96 17.88 2.53
N ASN A 386 -5.09 17.18 2.65
CA ASN A 386 -5.42 16.02 1.82
C ASN A 386 -6.15 16.46 0.55
N PHE A 387 -5.52 16.33 -0.59
CA PHE A 387 -6.04 16.70 -1.92
C PHE A 387 -7.37 16.02 -2.31
N ARG A 388 -7.69 14.90 -1.69
CA ARG A 388 -8.98 14.22 -1.88
C ARG A 388 -10.14 14.99 -1.26
N ILE A 389 -9.86 15.82 -0.25
CA ILE A 389 -10.88 16.58 0.46
C ILE A 389 -11.21 17.87 -0.28
N CYS A 390 -10.19 18.60 -0.73
CA CYS A 390 -10.34 19.76 -1.59
C CYS A 390 -9.18 19.78 -2.59
N PRO A 391 -9.39 19.44 -3.87
CA PRO A 391 -8.38 19.51 -4.90
C PRO A 391 -8.11 20.95 -5.32
N SER A 392 -6.90 21.20 -5.86
CA SER A 392 -6.49 22.48 -6.44
C SER A 392 -5.52 22.24 -7.62
N TRP A 393 -5.26 23.24 -8.45
CA TRP A 393 -4.29 23.15 -9.52
C TRP A 393 -2.86 22.93 -8.98
N LYS A 394 -2.54 23.47 -7.81
CA LYS A 394 -1.30 23.12 -7.09
C LYS A 394 -1.21 21.62 -6.79
N SER A 395 -2.32 21.01 -6.38
CA SER A 395 -2.34 19.56 -6.13
C SER A 395 -2.21 18.74 -7.42
N VAL A 396 -2.65 19.26 -8.58
CA VAL A 396 -2.39 18.68 -9.90
C VAL A 396 -0.90 18.69 -10.22
N CYS A 397 -0.22 19.84 -10.05
CA CYS A 397 1.23 19.94 -10.22
C CYS A 397 1.98 18.93 -9.35
N ILE A 398 1.64 18.84 -8.06
CA ILE A 398 2.25 17.87 -7.14
C ILE A 398 2.03 16.43 -7.61
N THR A 399 0.84 16.13 -8.13
CA THR A 399 0.47 14.79 -8.60
C THR A 399 1.29 14.41 -9.84
N ILE A 400 1.52 15.34 -10.76
CA ILE A 400 2.38 15.14 -11.94
C ILE A 400 3.83 14.91 -11.50
N MET A 401 4.39 15.79 -10.67
CA MET A 401 5.77 15.70 -10.22
C MET A 401 6.05 14.45 -9.36
N LYS A 402 5.02 13.88 -8.75
CA LYS A 402 5.09 12.59 -8.03
C LYS A 402 4.90 11.37 -8.93
N ASN A 403 4.80 11.55 -10.24
CA ASN A 403 4.50 10.48 -11.19
C ASN A 403 3.24 9.66 -10.82
N ASP A 404 2.23 10.30 -10.21
CA ASP A 404 0.94 9.65 -9.94
C ASP A 404 0.00 9.81 -11.15
N TRP A 405 0.29 9.07 -12.20
CA TRP A 405 -0.41 9.13 -13.49
C TRP A 405 -1.88 8.71 -13.44
N THR A 406 -2.33 8.20 -12.32
CA THR A 406 -3.71 7.77 -12.10
C THR A 406 -4.50 8.72 -11.20
N CYS A 407 -3.90 9.82 -10.78
CA CYS A 407 -4.47 10.83 -9.87
C CYS A 407 -5.00 10.22 -8.55
N THR A 408 -4.35 9.18 -8.05
CA THR A 408 -4.77 8.47 -6.82
C THR A 408 -4.68 9.38 -5.59
N TYR A 409 -3.66 10.27 -5.55
CA TYR A 409 -3.52 11.26 -4.48
C TYR A 409 -4.69 12.23 -4.40
N MET A 410 -5.27 12.56 -5.54
CA MET A 410 -6.43 13.43 -5.66
C MET A 410 -7.75 12.67 -5.50
N GLY A 411 -7.71 11.35 -5.35
CA GLY A 411 -8.89 10.51 -5.13
C GLY A 411 -9.62 10.08 -6.40
N ALA A 412 -8.96 10.13 -7.58
CA ALA A 412 -9.56 9.63 -8.80
C ALA A 412 -10.03 8.18 -8.68
N SER A 413 -11.23 7.91 -9.14
CA SER A 413 -11.79 6.56 -9.15
C SER A 413 -11.20 5.71 -10.28
N ARG A 414 -11.26 4.38 -10.12
CA ARG A 414 -10.86 3.44 -11.17
C ARG A 414 -11.68 3.67 -12.45
N THR A 415 -11.04 3.56 -13.61
CA THR A 415 -11.74 3.61 -14.91
C THR A 415 -12.64 2.39 -15.11
N LYS A 416 -13.56 2.46 -16.11
CA LYS A 416 -14.42 1.32 -16.48
C LYS A 416 -13.59 0.09 -16.81
N ASP A 417 -12.51 0.25 -17.59
CA ASP A 417 -11.59 -0.85 -17.97
C ASP A 417 -10.90 -1.47 -16.75
N GLN A 418 -10.48 -0.64 -15.80
CA GLN A 418 -9.88 -1.10 -14.54
C GLN A 418 -10.89 -1.85 -13.67
N ASN A 419 -12.16 -1.41 -13.66
CA ASN A 419 -13.24 -2.08 -12.95
C ASN A 419 -13.65 -3.37 -13.66
N LEU A 420 -13.64 -3.40 -15.01
CA LEU A 420 -13.91 -4.61 -15.79
C LEU A 420 -12.83 -5.68 -15.55
N LYS A 421 -11.55 -5.30 -15.63
CA LYS A 421 -10.43 -6.21 -15.28
C LYS A 421 -10.56 -6.76 -13.87
N LYS A 422 -10.95 -5.93 -12.91
CA LYS A 422 -11.22 -6.38 -11.53
C LYS A 422 -12.40 -7.35 -11.46
N ARG A 423 -13.51 -7.07 -12.18
CA ARG A 423 -14.69 -7.96 -12.24
C ARG A 423 -14.33 -9.31 -12.86
N ASN A 424 -13.57 -9.30 -13.96
CA ASN A 424 -13.14 -10.52 -14.64
C ASN A 424 -12.21 -11.36 -13.73
N ALA A 425 -11.26 -10.71 -13.07
CA ALA A 425 -10.39 -11.38 -12.10
C ALA A 425 -11.18 -11.98 -10.92
N LEU A 426 -12.19 -11.24 -10.39
CA LEU A 426 -13.08 -11.75 -9.34
C LEU A 426 -14.06 -12.82 -9.83
N ALA A 427 -14.48 -12.78 -11.10
CA ALA A 427 -15.35 -13.80 -11.69
C ALA A 427 -14.59 -15.12 -11.92
N LEU A 428 -13.33 -15.04 -12.33
CA LEU A 428 -12.44 -16.20 -12.42
C LEU A 428 -12.20 -16.84 -11.04
N ALA A 429 -11.97 -16.03 -10.00
CA ALA A 429 -11.83 -16.52 -8.62
C ALA A 429 -13.11 -17.13 -8.02
N LYS A 430 -14.29 -16.86 -8.58
CA LYS A 430 -15.57 -17.46 -8.15
C LYS A 430 -15.91 -18.78 -8.86
N LYS A 431 -15.19 -19.16 -9.91
CA LYS A 431 -15.38 -20.41 -10.64
C LYS A 431 -14.54 -21.56 -10.08
N ILE A 432 -13.85 -21.30 -8.99
CA ILE A 432 -13.13 -22.22 -8.12
C ILE A 432 -13.95 -22.45 -6.86
#